data_b3e6b7661438146ea9d65d2540d50ac3
#
_entry.id   b3e6b7661438146ea9d65d2540d50ac3
#
_cell.length_a   1.000
_cell.length_b   1.000
_cell.length_c   1.000
_cell.angle_alpha   90.00
_cell.angle_beta   90.00
_cell.angle_gamma   90.00
#
_symmetry.space_group_name_H-M   'P 1'
#
loop_
_entity.id
_entity.type
_entity.pdbx_description
1 polymer ?
#
loop_
_entity_poly.entity_id
_entity_poly.type
_entity_poly.pdbx_seq_one_letter_code
_entity_poly.pdbx_strand_id
1 'polypeptide(L)'
;MKLKIHETIRARRLALGLSQVEAARRSGIQQRQVSTFERGGDVTLSTLLKLAQALDVELMSIPREDRSKVESLLKTKREPAPSAAPPSLLDRYQVKEDEEQSNG
;
A
#
# COMPACT_ATOMS: atom_id res chain seq x y z
N MET A 1 10.72 14.35 -3.95
CA MET A 1 9.40 14.18 -4.33
C MET A 1 8.61 13.32 -3.38
N LYS A 2 7.40 13.67 -3.07
CA LYS A 2 6.57 12.94 -2.20
C LYS A 2 5.45 12.30 -2.92
N LEU A 3 5.32 10.99 -2.79
CA LEU A 3 4.19 10.31 -3.33
C LEU A 3 3.21 10.08 -2.22
N LYS A 4 1.99 10.50 -2.42
CA LYS A 4 0.97 10.28 -1.43
C LYS A 4 0.37 8.92 -1.63
N ILE A 5 0.00 8.29 -0.53
CA ILE A 5 -0.47 6.91 -0.58
C ILE A 5 -1.71 6.76 -1.46
N HIS A 6 -2.59 7.74 -1.44
CA HIS A 6 -3.81 7.62 -2.26
C HIS A 6 -3.49 7.66 -3.75
N GLU A 7 -2.44 8.39 -4.12
CA GLU A 7 -2.04 8.44 -5.52
C GLU A 7 -1.36 7.15 -5.95
N THR A 8 -0.57 6.54 -5.08
CA THR A 8 0.08 5.30 -5.40
C THR A 8 -0.91 4.16 -5.56
N ILE A 9 -1.90 4.12 -4.68
CA ILE A 9 -2.93 3.09 -4.76
C ILE A 9 -3.78 3.27 -6.02
N ARG A 10 -4.11 4.51 -6.34
CA ARG A 10 -4.88 4.76 -7.55
C ARG A 10 -4.11 4.34 -8.79
N ALA A 11 -2.83 4.66 -8.84
CA ALA A 11 -2.01 4.28 -9.97
C ALA A 11 -1.93 2.76 -10.12
N ARG A 12 -1.85 2.06 -9.00
CA ARG A 12 -1.82 0.61 -9.03
C ARG A 12 -3.13 0.05 -9.58
N ARG A 13 -4.24 0.61 -9.14
CA ARG A 13 -5.55 0.18 -9.63
C ARG A 13 -5.64 0.34 -11.15
N LEU A 14 -5.20 1.50 -11.64
CA LEU A 14 -5.24 1.77 -13.07
C LEU A 14 -4.30 0.85 -13.84
N ALA A 15 -3.13 0.56 -13.28
CA ALA A 15 -2.18 -0.33 -13.92
C ALA A 15 -2.73 -1.75 -14.05
N LEU A 16 -3.59 -2.14 -13.12
CA LEU A 16 -4.22 -3.45 -13.19
C LEU A 16 -5.47 -3.45 -14.07
N GLY A 17 -5.84 -2.31 -14.62
CA GLY A 17 -7.00 -2.22 -15.49
C GLY A 17 -8.33 -2.32 -14.77
N LEU A 18 -8.36 -1.95 -13.50
CA LEU A 18 -9.57 -2.09 -12.71
C LEU A 18 -10.29 -0.77 -12.55
N SER A 19 -11.62 -0.82 -12.60
CA SER A 19 -12.43 0.34 -12.28
C SER A 19 -12.54 0.45 -10.77
N GLN A 20 -13.03 1.59 -10.29
CA GLN A 20 -13.27 1.75 -8.86
C GLN A 20 -14.29 0.74 -8.35
N VAL A 21 -15.29 0.44 -9.17
CA VAL A 21 -16.32 -0.53 -8.80
C VAL A 21 -15.71 -1.91 -8.65
N GLU A 22 -14.85 -2.28 -9.58
CA GLU A 22 -14.21 -3.59 -9.50
C GLU A 22 -13.25 -3.71 -8.33
N ALA A 23 -12.51 -2.65 -8.07
CA ALA A 23 -11.60 -2.66 -6.93
C ALA A 23 -12.39 -2.77 -5.63
N ALA A 24 -13.50 -2.06 -5.56
CA ALA A 24 -14.35 -2.13 -4.37
C ALA A 24 -14.90 -3.52 -4.16
N ARG A 25 -15.35 -4.13 -5.23
CA ARG A 25 -15.92 -5.47 -5.13
C ARG A 25 -14.88 -6.47 -4.67
N ARG A 26 -13.68 -6.41 -5.22
CA ARG A 26 -12.60 -7.33 -4.83
C ARG A 26 -12.15 -7.10 -3.40
N SER A 27 -12.24 -5.87 -2.92
CA SER A 27 -11.82 -5.53 -1.58
C SER A 27 -12.88 -5.78 -0.53
N GLY A 28 -14.12 -5.93 -0.96
CA GLY A 28 -15.22 -6.06 -0.01
C GLY A 28 -15.58 -4.74 0.64
N ILE A 29 -15.34 -3.62 -0.03
CA ILE A 29 -15.71 -2.30 0.47
C ILE A 29 -16.61 -1.62 -0.54
N GLN A 30 -17.12 -0.46 -0.22
CA GLN A 30 -18.02 0.25 -1.10
C GLN A 30 -17.25 1.09 -2.10
N GLN A 31 -17.78 1.23 -3.29
CA GLN A 31 -17.14 2.04 -4.31
C GLN A 31 -16.93 3.47 -3.83
N ARG A 32 -17.84 3.99 -3.03
CA ARG A 32 -17.72 5.32 -2.47
C ARG A 32 -16.47 5.45 -1.63
N GLN A 33 -16.09 4.40 -0.92
CA GLN A 33 -14.91 4.42 -0.10
C GLN A 33 -13.63 4.48 -0.95
N VAL A 34 -13.64 3.76 -2.07
CA VAL A 34 -12.53 3.81 -3.01
C VAL A 34 -12.40 5.23 -3.57
N SER A 35 -13.51 5.78 -3.99
CA SER A 35 -13.52 7.11 -4.56
C SER A 35 -13.04 8.15 -3.56
N THR A 36 -13.54 8.09 -2.34
CA THR A 36 -13.14 9.01 -1.29
C THR A 36 -11.64 8.93 -1.03
N PHE A 37 -11.13 7.72 -0.92
CA PHE A 37 -9.73 7.53 -0.64
C PHE A 37 -8.86 8.06 -1.78
N GLU A 38 -9.24 7.80 -3.01
CA GLU A 38 -8.43 8.22 -4.15
C GLU A 38 -8.39 9.72 -4.32
N ARG A 39 -9.37 10.42 -3.78
CA ARG A 39 -9.36 11.87 -3.81
C ARG A 39 -8.62 12.45 -2.60
N GLY A 40 -8.05 11.63 -1.77
CA GLY A 40 -7.31 12.11 -0.62
C GLY A 40 -8.12 12.19 0.64
N GLY A 41 -9.32 11.62 0.64
CA GLY A 41 -10.14 11.63 1.84
C GLY A 41 -9.78 10.54 2.80
N ASP A 42 -10.44 10.52 3.93
CA ASP A 42 -10.14 9.60 5.00
C ASP A 42 -10.87 8.28 4.88
N VAL A 43 -10.17 7.22 5.16
CA VAL A 43 -10.79 5.90 5.32
C VAL A 43 -10.11 5.25 6.51
N THR A 44 -10.71 4.24 7.03
CA THR A 44 -10.10 3.53 8.16
C THR A 44 -8.93 2.71 7.66
N LEU A 45 -8.04 2.38 8.57
CA LEU A 45 -6.91 1.53 8.23
C LEU A 45 -7.38 0.18 7.71
N SER A 46 -8.39 -0.37 8.32
CA SER A 46 -8.95 -1.64 7.89
C SER A 46 -9.41 -1.57 6.43
N THR A 47 -10.09 -0.51 6.06
CA THR A 47 -10.55 -0.33 4.69
C THR A 47 -9.36 -0.23 3.73
N LEU A 48 -8.35 0.51 4.13
CA LEU A 48 -7.17 0.67 3.28
C LEU A 48 -6.43 -0.65 3.11
N LEU A 49 -6.31 -1.43 4.17
CA LEU A 49 -5.65 -2.72 4.08
C LEU A 49 -6.40 -3.69 3.17
N LYS A 50 -7.72 -3.65 3.22
CA LYS A 50 -8.52 -4.49 2.32
C LYS A 50 -8.29 -4.09 0.87
N LEU A 51 -8.25 -2.80 0.63
CA LEU A 51 -8.04 -2.32 -0.73
C LEU A 51 -6.64 -2.69 -1.23
N ALA A 52 -5.64 -2.49 -0.39
CA ALA A 52 -4.27 -2.82 -0.77
C ALA A 52 -4.13 -4.31 -1.09
N GLN A 53 -4.75 -5.13 -0.27
CA GLN A 53 -4.69 -6.57 -0.48
C GLN A 53 -5.32 -6.95 -1.82
N ALA A 54 -6.45 -6.35 -2.14
CA ALA A 54 -7.13 -6.64 -3.39
C ALA A 54 -6.32 -6.22 -4.61
N LEU A 55 -5.47 -5.21 -4.45
CA LEU A 55 -4.63 -4.73 -5.52
C LEU A 55 -3.23 -5.30 -5.49
N ASP A 56 -3.01 -6.24 -4.61
CA ASP A 56 -1.73 -6.92 -4.47
C ASP A 56 -0.62 -5.93 -4.12
N VAL A 57 -0.88 -5.10 -3.14
CA VAL A 57 0.04 -4.07 -2.68
C VAL A 57 0.31 -4.28 -1.21
N GLU A 58 1.54 -4.13 -0.80
CA GLU A 58 1.91 -4.20 0.60
C GLU A 58 2.05 -2.81 1.16
N LEU A 59 1.55 -2.61 2.36
CA LEU A 59 1.70 -1.34 3.05
C LEU A 59 2.79 -1.46 4.09
N MET A 60 3.62 -0.44 4.15
CA MET A 60 4.71 -0.43 5.09
C MET A 60 4.80 0.89 5.80
N SER A 61 5.18 0.86 7.06
CA SER A 61 5.46 2.09 7.78
C SER A 61 6.97 2.23 7.88
N ILE A 62 7.49 3.37 7.49
CA ILE A 62 8.92 3.59 7.40
C ILE A 62 9.31 4.78 8.24
N PRO A 63 10.25 4.64 9.16
CA PRO A 63 10.70 5.81 9.91
C PRO A 63 11.21 6.86 8.94
N ARG A 64 10.93 8.09 9.28
CA ARG A 64 11.30 9.20 8.38
C ARG A 64 12.78 9.17 8.04
N GLU A 65 13.60 8.83 8.99
CA GLU A 65 15.04 8.83 8.80
C GLU A 65 15.49 7.76 7.80
N ASP A 66 14.66 6.75 7.55
CA ASP A 66 15.00 5.69 6.60
C ASP A 66 14.43 5.91 5.22
N ARG A 67 13.69 7.00 5.06
CA ARG A 67 12.98 7.24 3.81
C ARG A 67 13.88 7.27 2.60
N SER A 68 14.98 7.99 2.66
CA SER A 68 15.84 8.09 1.52
C SER A 68 16.49 6.77 1.18
N LYS A 69 16.80 5.96 2.17
CA LYS A 69 17.35 4.65 1.92
C LYS A 69 16.38 3.76 1.20
N VAL A 70 15.13 3.79 1.62
CA VAL A 70 14.11 2.97 1.00
C VAL A 70 13.84 3.42 -0.43
N GLU A 71 13.76 4.72 -0.63
CA GLU A 71 13.53 5.24 -1.98
C GLU A 71 14.66 4.88 -2.91
N SER A 72 15.86 4.87 -2.41
CA SER A 72 17.00 4.49 -3.19
C SER A 72 16.96 3.04 -3.60
N LEU A 73 16.58 2.18 -2.66
CA LEU A 73 16.42 0.77 -2.96
C LEU A 73 15.39 0.53 -4.03
N LEU A 74 14.27 1.22 -3.95
CA LEU A 74 13.21 1.04 -4.92
C LEU A 74 13.63 1.52 -6.28
N LYS A 75 14.40 2.57 -6.34
CA LYS A 75 14.86 3.06 -7.58
C LYS A 75 15.81 2.11 -8.26
N THR A 76 16.75 1.56 -7.54
CA THR A 76 17.68 0.68 -8.15
C THR A 76 17.13 -0.68 -8.42
N LYS A 77 15.94 -0.94 -7.89
CA LYS A 77 15.39 -2.22 -7.98
C LYS A 77 14.60 -2.49 -9.16
N ARG A 78 14.75 -1.82 -10.19
CA ARG A 78 14.02 -2.10 -11.33
C ARG A 78 14.39 -3.37 -11.91
N GLU A 79 15.59 -3.82 -11.74
CA GLU A 79 15.92 -5.04 -12.23
C GLU A 79 15.49 -6.10 -11.35
N PRO A 80 15.22 -7.24 -11.80
CA PRO A 80 14.71 -8.34 -11.04
C PRO A 80 15.79 -8.97 -10.25
N ALA A 81 16.23 -8.36 -9.31
CA ALA A 81 17.21 -8.92 -8.47
C ALA A 81 16.54 -9.71 -7.42
N PRO A 82 16.68 -10.94 -7.40
CA PRO A 82 15.98 -11.76 -6.49
C PRO A 82 16.34 -11.41 -5.08
N SER A 83 16.49 -11.46 -4.25
CA SER A 83 16.73 -11.18 -2.89
C SER A 83 17.20 -9.81 -2.69
N ALA A 84 16.58 -8.92 -3.32
CA ALA A 84 16.94 -7.56 -3.19
C ALA A 84 16.88 -7.06 -1.79
N ALA A 85 15.90 -7.42 -1.05
CA ALA A 85 15.79 -6.92 0.30
C ALA A 85 15.74 -8.06 1.27
N PRO A 86 16.43 -7.97 2.38
CA PRO A 86 16.36 -9.03 3.38
C PRO A 86 14.95 -9.15 3.92
N PRO A 87 14.52 -10.33 4.23
CA PRO A 87 13.20 -10.51 4.79
C PRO A 87 12.98 -9.70 6.06
N SER A 88 13.99 -9.52 6.85
CA SER A 88 13.83 -8.77 8.08
C SER A 88 13.51 -7.30 7.81
N LEU A 89 13.97 -6.77 6.71
CA LEU A 89 13.66 -5.40 6.37
C LEU A 89 12.20 -5.25 6.04
N LEU A 90 11.66 -6.16 5.28
CA LEU A 90 10.25 -6.11 4.93
C LEU A 90 9.39 -6.30 6.17
N ASP A 91 9.76 -7.19 7.01
CA ASP A 91 9.00 -7.43 8.24
C ASP A 91 8.98 -6.21 9.13
N ARG A 92 10.06 -5.48 9.18
CA ARG A 92 10.13 -4.31 10.03
C ARG A 92 9.15 -3.23 9.64
N TYR A 93 8.88 -3.07 8.36
CA TYR A 93 8.07 -1.96 7.88
C TYR A 93 6.66 -2.35 7.46
N GLN A 94 6.38 -3.62 7.46
CA GLN A 94 5.09 -4.08 7.00
C GLN A 94 3.99 -3.72 7.97
N VAL A 95 2.87 -3.23 7.46
CA VAL A 95 1.73 -2.92 8.28
C VAL A 95 0.83 -4.15 8.33
N LYS A 96 0.55 -4.64 9.52
CA LYS A 96 -0.29 -5.81 9.68
C LYS A 96 -1.48 -5.51 10.55
N GLU A 97 -2.62 -5.84 10.06
CA GLU A 97 -3.83 -5.60 10.79
C GLU A 97 -3.88 -6.37 12.09
N ASP A 98 -3.36 -7.56 12.09
CA ASP A 98 -3.39 -8.39 13.27
C ASP A 98 -2.62 -7.83 14.44
N GLU A 99 -1.57 -7.12 14.17
CA GLU A 99 -0.79 -6.59 15.24
C GLU A 99 -1.48 -5.57 16.05
N GLU A 100 -2.39 -4.86 15.47
CA GLU A 100 -3.14 -3.90 16.21
C GLU A 100 -3.96 -4.53 17.25
N GLN A 101 -4.50 -5.67 16.97
CA GLN A 101 -5.35 -6.30 17.91
C GLN A 101 -4.59 -6.85 19.05
N SER A 102 -3.42 -7.34 18.81
CA SER A 102 -2.68 -7.94 19.87
C SER A 102 -2.23 -6.93 20.88
N ASN A 103 -2.19 -5.72 20.52
CA ASN A 103 -1.81 -4.71 21.46
C ASN A 103 -2.94 -4.11 22.18
N GLY A 104 -4.04 -4.46 21.79
CA GLY A 104 -5.34 -4.03 22.30
C GLY A 104 -5.46 -3.67 23.61
#